data_468632efa09d115f3048dd023e62ff51
#
_entry.id   468632efa09d115f3048dd023e62ff51
#
_cell.length_a   1.000
_cell.length_b   1.000
_cell.length_c   1.000
_cell.angle_alpha   90.00
_cell.angle_beta   90.00
_cell.angle_gamma   90.00
#
_symmetry.space_group_name_H-M   'P 1'
#
loop_
_entity.id
_entity.type
_entity.pdbx_description
1 polymer ?
#
loop_
_entity_poly.entity_id
_entity_poly.type
_entity_poly.pdbx_seq_one_letter_code
_entity_poly.pdbx_strand_id
1 'polypeptide(L)'
;VNAMIAVHYLSYLDFSLHFMMNEFYLILIGAIIAFLLNLVHDYSGEEEYLNSCMIYMEDKIQSLMYQIVHYIQSEERNTTIWKELEDIKEQAEKYIHIAMEYQDNTFTNLPDYYIRYFEMRALQCDILHMLHYKIRKIRKMPKEANELANYIEYLIPFIHEKNDPQPQITSLHQMFKNKQGEALPKSRIEFESKAMLLHIYMDLEEFLYTKKKFIDQTTEEQKKLYWR
;
A
#
# COMPACT_ATOMS: atom_id res chain seq x y z
N VAL A 1 -13.90 12.35 29.74
CA VAL A 1 -14.68 11.71 30.83
C VAL A 1 -13.91 11.77 32.14
N ASN A 2 -12.70 11.18 32.24
CA ASN A 2 -11.94 11.13 33.51
C ASN A 2 -11.65 12.51 34.12
N ALA A 3 -11.29 13.51 33.30
CA ALA A 3 -11.03 14.88 33.78
C ALA A 3 -12.30 15.56 34.32
N MET A 4 -13.45 15.31 33.71
CA MET A 4 -14.73 15.89 34.11
C MET A 4 -15.21 15.32 35.47
N ILE A 5 -15.04 14.00 35.66
CA ILE A 5 -15.31 13.31 36.93
C ILE A 5 -14.41 13.88 38.02
N ALA A 6 -13.08 14.02 37.75
CA ALA A 6 -12.15 14.58 38.74
C ALA A 6 -12.50 16.02 39.14
N VAL A 7 -12.91 16.86 38.19
CA VAL A 7 -13.36 18.25 38.48
C VAL A 7 -14.62 18.24 39.32
N HIS A 8 -15.58 17.37 39.06
CA HIS A 8 -16.83 17.26 39.80
C HIS A 8 -16.59 16.82 41.25
N TYR A 9 -15.74 15.80 41.48
CA TYR A 9 -15.33 15.37 42.82
C TYR A 9 -14.60 16.48 43.58
N LEU A 10 -13.69 17.19 42.94
CA LEU A 10 -12.95 18.30 43.56
C LEU A 10 -13.86 19.49 43.90
N SER A 11 -14.95 19.72 43.16
CA SER A 11 -15.86 20.84 43.33
C SER A 11 -16.84 20.61 44.47
N TYR A 12 -17.31 19.36 44.65
CA TYR A 12 -18.36 19.06 45.65
C TYR A 12 -17.84 18.40 46.90
N LEU A 13 -16.64 17.81 46.92
CA LEU A 13 -16.02 17.09 48.05
C LEU A 13 -16.96 16.06 48.72
N ASP A 14 -17.97 15.58 47.99
CA ASP A 14 -18.95 14.63 48.47
C ASP A 14 -18.64 13.24 47.91
N PHE A 15 -18.31 12.29 48.78
CA PHE A 15 -17.99 10.90 48.47
C PHE A 15 -19.14 9.95 48.88
N SER A 16 -20.36 10.45 48.98
CA SER A 16 -21.50 9.61 49.29
C SER A 16 -21.76 8.58 48.16
N LEU A 17 -22.27 7.41 48.55
CA LEU A 17 -22.64 6.37 47.58
C LEU A 17 -23.67 6.89 46.55
N HIS A 18 -24.57 7.76 47.03
CA HIS A 18 -25.58 8.36 46.15
C HIS A 18 -24.95 9.26 45.07
N PHE A 19 -23.96 10.05 45.42
CA PHE A 19 -23.23 10.89 44.49
C PHE A 19 -22.48 10.04 43.47
N MET A 20 -21.79 8.98 43.91
CA MET A 20 -21.09 8.05 43.01
C MET A 20 -22.04 7.36 42.03
N MET A 21 -23.23 6.93 42.47
CA MET A 21 -24.23 6.32 41.59
C MET A 21 -24.78 7.32 40.58
N ASN A 22 -24.99 8.57 40.94
CA ASN A 22 -25.41 9.60 40.02
C ASN A 22 -24.39 9.85 38.90
N GLU A 23 -23.10 9.97 39.25
CA GLU A 23 -22.03 10.09 38.25
C GLU A 23 -21.95 8.87 37.34
N PHE A 24 -22.09 7.67 37.89
CA PHE A 24 -22.14 6.44 37.09
C PHE A 24 -23.29 6.46 36.06
N TYR A 25 -24.51 6.88 36.48
CA TYR A 25 -25.64 7.00 35.56
C TYR A 25 -25.40 8.05 34.45
N LEU A 26 -24.81 9.20 34.81
CA LEU A 26 -24.48 10.22 33.80
C LEU A 26 -23.50 9.71 32.76
N ILE A 27 -22.46 8.98 33.19
CA ILE A 27 -21.50 8.35 32.29
C ILE A 27 -22.19 7.31 31.39
N LEU A 28 -23.04 6.46 31.99
CA LEU A 28 -23.76 5.41 31.26
C LEU A 28 -24.71 6.01 30.22
N ILE A 29 -25.45 7.05 30.56
CA ILE A 29 -26.32 7.77 29.61
C ILE A 29 -25.50 8.38 28.48
N GLY A 30 -24.38 9.04 28.79
CA GLY A 30 -23.48 9.61 27.79
C GLY A 30 -22.92 8.55 26.85
N ALA A 31 -22.51 7.40 27.40
CA ALA A 31 -22.01 6.27 26.61
C ALA A 31 -23.10 5.67 25.68
N ILE A 32 -24.33 5.51 26.20
CA ILE A 32 -25.48 5.02 25.42
C ILE A 32 -25.81 6.00 24.27
N ILE A 33 -25.84 7.30 24.54
CA ILE A 33 -26.11 8.32 23.50
C ILE A 33 -25.00 8.27 22.42
N ALA A 34 -23.73 8.24 22.85
CA ALA A 34 -22.60 8.16 21.91
C ALA A 34 -22.68 6.89 21.06
N PHE A 35 -23.01 5.75 21.66
CA PHE A 35 -23.21 4.49 20.96
C PHE A 35 -24.36 4.55 19.94
N LEU A 36 -25.51 5.11 20.32
CA LEU A 36 -26.65 5.27 19.44
C LEU A 36 -26.35 6.21 18.27
N LEU A 37 -25.66 7.32 18.50
CA LEU A 37 -25.24 8.25 17.45
C LEU A 37 -24.29 7.55 16.47
N ASN A 38 -23.35 6.75 16.96
CA ASN A 38 -22.43 5.99 16.12
C ASN A 38 -23.14 4.91 15.29
N LEU A 39 -24.19 4.26 15.82
CA LEU A 39 -25.02 3.30 15.09
C LEU A 39 -25.81 3.92 13.93
N VAL A 40 -26.17 5.20 14.03
CA VAL A 40 -26.95 5.92 13.01
C VAL A 40 -26.04 6.64 12.02
N HIS A 41 -24.74 6.77 12.33
CA HIS A 41 -23.79 7.42 11.42
C HIS A 41 -23.62 6.60 10.13
N ASP A 42 -23.79 7.27 8.99
CA ASP A 42 -23.59 6.67 7.68
C ASP A 42 -22.13 6.85 7.24
N TYR A 43 -21.39 5.74 7.19
CA TYR A 43 -19.98 5.69 6.80
C TYR A 43 -19.76 5.47 5.29
N SER A 44 -20.81 5.55 4.47
CA SER A 44 -20.71 5.33 3.02
C SER A 44 -19.82 6.36 2.33
N GLY A 45 -19.80 7.59 2.81
CA GLY A 45 -18.93 8.65 2.28
C GLY A 45 -17.44 8.39 2.55
N GLU A 46 -17.09 7.81 3.69
CA GLU A 46 -15.71 7.45 4.02
C GLU A 46 -15.24 6.23 3.21
N GLU A 47 -16.12 5.26 2.98
CA GLU A 47 -15.84 4.12 2.10
C GLU A 47 -15.60 4.58 0.65
N GLU A 48 -16.44 5.46 0.12
CA GLU A 48 -16.27 6.05 -1.21
C GLU A 48 -14.96 6.84 -1.32
N TYR A 49 -14.60 7.59 -0.27
CA TYR A 49 -13.33 8.29 -0.20
C TYR A 49 -12.14 7.32 -0.23
N LEU A 50 -12.15 6.25 0.58
CA LEU A 50 -11.09 5.24 0.60
C LEU A 50 -10.95 4.55 -0.77
N ASN A 51 -12.06 4.23 -1.43
CA ASN A 51 -12.05 3.68 -2.79
C ASN A 51 -11.42 4.67 -3.80
N SER A 52 -11.71 5.95 -3.69
CA SER A 52 -11.09 6.97 -4.54
C SER A 52 -9.58 7.09 -4.30
N CYS A 53 -9.13 6.95 -3.05
CA CYS A 53 -7.72 6.89 -2.69
C CYS A 53 -7.02 5.66 -3.27
N MET A 54 -7.70 4.50 -3.32
CA MET A 54 -7.18 3.29 -3.96
C MET A 54 -6.92 3.52 -5.45
N ILE A 55 -7.91 4.06 -6.17
CA ILE A 55 -7.79 4.38 -7.61
C ILE A 55 -6.64 5.38 -7.83
N TYR A 56 -6.57 6.44 -7.04
CA TYR A 56 -5.49 7.41 -7.12
C TYR A 56 -4.11 6.76 -6.96
N MET A 57 -3.95 5.84 -6.00
CA MET A 57 -2.70 5.10 -5.79
C MET A 57 -2.33 4.24 -7.00
N GLU A 58 -3.32 3.55 -7.59
CA GLU A 58 -3.12 2.71 -8.77
C GLU A 58 -2.65 3.53 -9.97
N ASP A 59 -3.32 4.64 -10.27
CA ASP A 59 -2.96 5.54 -11.37
C ASP A 59 -1.56 6.13 -11.18
N LYS A 60 -1.21 6.52 -9.96
CA LYS A 60 0.12 7.06 -9.66
C LYS A 60 1.22 6.01 -9.83
N ILE A 61 1.02 4.80 -9.30
CA ILE A 61 1.99 3.70 -9.45
C ILE A 61 2.16 3.34 -10.94
N GLN A 62 1.06 3.25 -11.70
CA GLN A 62 1.12 3.02 -13.14
C GLN A 62 1.94 4.10 -13.86
N SER A 63 1.66 5.38 -13.56
CA SER A 63 2.40 6.50 -14.13
C SER A 63 3.90 6.45 -13.82
N LEU A 64 4.26 6.11 -12.58
CA LEU A 64 5.66 5.96 -12.15
C LEU A 64 6.34 4.78 -12.85
N MET A 65 5.65 3.67 -13.04
CA MET A 65 6.18 2.53 -13.80
C MET A 65 6.42 2.90 -15.28
N TYR A 66 5.55 3.68 -15.92
CA TYR A 66 5.80 4.22 -17.26
C TYR A 66 7.04 5.10 -17.31
N GLN A 67 7.24 5.97 -16.32
CA GLN A 67 8.43 6.81 -16.24
C GLN A 67 9.70 5.96 -16.06
N ILE A 68 9.65 4.88 -15.29
CA ILE A 68 10.76 3.93 -15.12
C ILE A 68 11.08 3.23 -16.44
N VAL A 69 10.06 2.77 -17.17
CA VAL A 69 10.23 2.16 -18.51
C VAL A 69 10.92 3.15 -19.45
N HIS A 70 10.41 4.38 -19.53
CA HIS A 70 11.00 5.42 -20.36
C HIS A 70 12.46 5.69 -20.00
N TYR A 71 12.78 5.75 -18.69
CA TYR A 71 14.16 5.93 -18.23
C TYR A 71 15.08 4.79 -18.66
N ILE A 72 14.62 3.53 -18.65
CA ILE A 72 15.43 2.38 -19.10
C ILE A 72 15.68 2.45 -20.61
N GLN A 73 14.67 2.83 -21.40
CA GLN A 73 14.70 2.81 -22.85
C GLN A 73 15.43 4.00 -23.46
N SER A 74 15.25 5.20 -22.90
CA SER A 74 15.83 6.45 -23.42
C SER A 74 17.15 6.82 -22.76
N GLU A 75 17.48 6.25 -21.61
CA GLU A 75 18.58 6.65 -20.74
C GLU A 75 18.50 8.14 -20.29
N GLU A 76 17.37 8.80 -20.53
CA GLU A 76 17.14 10.18 -20.09
C GLU A 76 16.96 10.23 -18.58
N ARG A 77 17.82 11.00 -17.90
CA ARG A 77 17.80 11.13 -16.44
C ARG A 77 16.62 11.98 -15.98
N ASN A 78 15.50 11.35 -15.68
CA ASN A 78 14.42 12.02 -14.97
C ASN A 78 14.73 12.05 -13.47
N THR A 79 14.91 13.24 -12.90
CA THR A 79 15.22 13.44 -11.47
C THR A 79 13.97 13.51 -10.59
N THR A 80 12.78 13.58 -11.18
CA THR A 80 11.51 13.74 -10.43
C THR A 80 10.98 12.42 -9.90
N ILE A 81 11.26 11.28 -10.59
CA ILE A 81 10.76 9.95 -10.23
C ILE A 81 11.02 9.62 -8.75
N TRP A 82 12.22 9.95 -8.25
CA TRP A 82 12.60 9.70 -6.88
C TRP A 82 11.67 10.40 -5.89
N LYS A 83 11.44 11.70 -6.11
CA LYS A 83 10.55 12.49 -5.25
C LYS A 83 9.10 12.04 -5.36
N GLU A 84 8.64 11.74 -6.56
CA GLU A 84 7.27 11.25 -6.77
C GLU A 84 7.02 9.89 -6.07
N LEU A 85 8.02 9.00 -6.03
CA LEU A 85 7.94 7.74 -5.28
C LEU A 85 7.89 7.97 -3.77
N GLU A 86 8.64 8.95 -3.27
CA GLU A 86 8.60 9.35 -1.86
C GLU A 86 7.24 9.97 -1.50
N ASP A 87 6.75 10.90 -2.32
CA ASP A 87 5.46 11.57 -2.13
C ASP A 87 4.29 10.56 -2.12
N ILE A 88 4.28 9.58 -3.04
CA ILE A 88 3.20 8.58 -3.09
C ILE A 88 3.25 7.60 -1.91
N LYS A 89 4.44 7.27 -1.41
CA LYS A 89 4.59 6.48 -0.19
C LYS A 89 4.03 7.21 1.02
N GLU A 90 4.36 8.49 1.18
CA GLU A 90 3.83 9.34 2.25
C GLU A 90 2.29 9.44 2.17
N GLN A 91 1.73 9.49 0.96
CA GLN A 91 0.27 9.43 0.77
C GLN A 91 -0.30 8.08 1.22
N ALA A 92 0.35 6.95 0.90
CA ALA A 92 -0.09 5.64 1.34
C ALA A 92 -0.13 5.54 2.88
N GLU A 93 0.89 6.06 3.56
CA GLU A 93 0.94 6.10 5.03
C GLU A 93 -0.22 6.93 5.62
N LYS A 94 -0.57 8.07 5.01
CA LYS A 94 -1.74 8.86 5.41
C LYS A 94 -3.05 8.08 5.22
N TYR A 95 -3.18 7.36 4.11
CA TYR A 95 -4.37 6.55 3.83
C TYR A 95 -4.50 5.35 4.77
N ILE A 96 -3.38 4.78 5.25
CA ILE A 96 -3.41 3.77 6.33
C ILE A 96 -4.06 4.34 7.59
N HIS A 97 -3.68 5.55 8.01
CA HIS A 97 -4.29 6.20 9.18
C HIS A 97 -5.79 6.44 8.99
N ILE A 98 -6.21 6.93 7.83
CA ILE A 98 -7.64 7.14 7.52
C ILE A 98 -8.40 5.80 7.52
N ALA A 99 -7.79 4.75 6.98
CA ALA A 99 -8.36 3.41 6.98
C ALA A 99 -8.50 2.83 8.40
N MET A 100 -7.55 3.13 9.30
CA MET A 100 -7.64 2.76 10.72
C MET A 100 -8.79 3.52 11.41
N GLU A 101 -8.93 4.82 11.17
CA GLU A 101 -10.05 5.62 11.72
C GLU A 101 -11.40 5.08 11.21
N TYR A 102 -11.50 4.75 9.93
CA TYR A 102 -12.69 4.10 9.36
C TYR A 102 -12.97 2.75 10.04
N GLN A 103 -11.95 1.92 10.26
CA GLN A 103 -12.08 0.65 10.95
C GLN A 103 -12.58 0.81 12.38
N ASP A 104 -12.01 1.74 13.16
CA ASP A 104 -12.36 1.96 14.55
C ASP A 104 -13.79 2.49 14.72
N ASN A 105 -14.31 3.15 13.70
CA ASN A 105 -15.65 3.75 13.70
C ASN A 105 -16.73 2.83 13.10
N THR A 106 -16.36 1.80 12.33
CA THR A 106 -17.32 0.89 11.71
C THR A 106 -17.47 -0.42 12.47
N PHE A 107 -18.72 -0.88 12.64
CA PHE A 107 -19.04 -2.18 13.26
C PHE A 107 -19.00 -3.35 12.28
N THR A 108 -18.35 -3.21 11.13
CA THR A 108 -18.24 -4.29 10.16
C THR A 108 -17.21 -5.33 10.60
N ASN A 109 -17.53 -6.62 10.43
CA ASN A 109 -16.62 -7.71 10.82
C ASN A 109 -15.40 -7.89 9.89
N LEU A 110 -15.19 -7.01 8.90
CA LEU A 110 -14.17 -7.15 7.85
C LEU A 110 -13.36 -5.86 7.63
N PRO A 111 -12.94 -5.16 8.69
CA PRO A 111 -12.49 -3.78 8.59
C PRO A 111 -11.06 -3.59 8.07
N ASP A 112 -10.21 -4.62 8.14
CA ASP A 112 -8.77 -4.51 7.85
C ASP A 112 -8.42 -4.49 6.35
N TYR A 113 -9.41 -4.57 5.45
CA TYR A 113 -9.21 -4.62 4.01
C TYR A 113 -8.46 -3.40 3.47
N TYR A 114 -8.92 -2.19 3.78
CA TYR A 114 -8.30 -0.95 3.32
C TYR A 114 -6.92 -0.74 3.93
N ILE A 115 -6.74 -1.06 5.21
CA ILE A 115 -5.44 -0.97 5.89
C ILE A 115 -4.43 -1.85 5.15
N ARG A 116 -4.73 -3.13 4.96
CA ARG A 116 -3.85 -4.07 4.25
C ARG A 116 -3.60 -3.68 2.80
N TYR A 117 -4.59 -3.07 2.14
CA TYR A 117 -4.42 -2.57 0.79
C TYR A 117 -3.38 -1.45 0.73
N PHE A 118 -3.50 -0.43 1.59
CA PHE A 118 -2.57 0.69 1.59
C PHE A 118 -1.18 0.29 2.13
N GLU A 119 -1.08 -0.62 3.09
CA GLU A 119 0.19 -1.22 3.52
C GLU A 119 0.89 -1.95 2.36
N MET A 120 0.15 -2.73 1.60
CA MET A 120 0.67 -3.40 0.40
C MET A 120 1.18 -2.37 -0.62
N ARG A 121 0.45 -1.28 -0.86
CA ARG A 121 0.87 -0.23 -1.80
C ARG A 121 2.08 0.56 -1.29
N ALA A 122 2.18 0.85 0.00
CA ALA A 122 3.36 1.48 0.61
C ALA A 122 4.61 0.61 0.40
N LEU A 123 4.52 -0.70 0.66
CA LEU A 123 5.61 -1.64 0.40
C LEU A 123 5.99 -1.69 -1.08
N GLN A 124 5.03 -1.67 -1.99
CA GLN A 124 5.28 -1.63 -3.43
C GLN A 124 6.00 -0.34 -3.85
N CYS A 125 5.68 0.80 -3.24
CA CYS A 125 6.40 2.06 -3.49
C CYS A 125 7.86 1.98 -3.02
N ASP A 126 8.14 1.37 -1.87
CA ASP A 126 9.51 1.13 -1.39
C ASP A 126 10.30 0.24 -2.36
N ILE A 127 9.68 -0.82 -2.85
CA ILE A 127 10.31 -1.73 -3.82
C ILE A 127 10.63 -0.98 -5.13
N LEU A 128 9.69 -0.18 -5.67
CA LEU A 128 9.93 0.63 -6.86
C LEU A 128 11.01 1.69 -6.64
N HIS A 129 11.10 2.28 -5.45
CA HIS A 129 12.14 3.21 -5.07
C HIS A 129 13.53 2.54 -5.09
N MET A 130 13.65 1.34 -4.50
CA MET A 130 14.88 0.55 -4.54
C MET A 130 15.24 0.09 -5.95
N LEU A 131 14.26 -0.31 -6.74
CA LEU A 131 14.41 -0.68 -8.15
C LEU A 131 14.96 0.50 -8.96
N HIS A 132 14.35 1.69 -8.85
CA HIS A 132 14.82 2.90 -9.51
C HIS A 132 16.25 3.27 -9.09
N TYR A 133 16.58 3.16 -7.80
CA TYR A 133 17.95 3.36 -7.31
C TYR A 133 18.96 2.44 -7.99
N LYS A 134 18.63 1.15 -8.16
CA LYS A 134 19.49 0.15 -8.81
C LYS A 134 19.67 0.45 -10.30
N ILE A 135 18.61 0.84 -11.01
CA ILE A 135 18.69 1.28 -12.42
C ILE A 135 19.70 2.44 -12.58
N ARG A 136 19.65 3.43 -11.69
CA ARG A 136 20.58 4.58 -11.72
C ARG A 136 22.04 4.21 -11.49
N LYS A 137 22.32 3.04 -10.89
CA LYS A 137 23.69 2.53 -10.66
C LYS A 137 24.24 1.79 -11.88
N ILE A 138 23.42 1.44 -12.85
CA ILE A 138 23.89 0.82 -14.07
C ILE A 138 24.71 1.84 -14.87
N ARG A 139 25.98 1.53 -15.08
CA ARG A 139 26.92 2.43 -15.79
C ARG A 139 26.73 2.38 -17.30
N LYS A 140 26.40 1.22 -17.83
CA LYS A 140 26.12 0.98 -19.24
C LYS A 140 24.92 0.06 -19.31
N MET A 141 23.84 0.56 -19.91
CA MET A 141 22.60 -0.21 -20.04
C MET A 141 22.83 -1.45 -20.88
N PRO A 142 22.64 -2.66 -20.33
CA PRO A 142 22.75 -3.88 -21.13
C PRO A 142 21.57 -4.00 -22.10
N LYS A 143 21.75 -4.78 -23.17
CA LYS A 143 20.65 -5.04 -24.15
C LYS A 143 19.44 -5.71 -23.48
N GLU A 144 19.70 -6.54 -22.48
CA GLU A 144 18.70 -7.26 -21.71
C GLU A 144 17.81 -6.32 -20.88
N ALA A 145 18.21 -5.06 -20.68
CA ALA A 145 17.38 -4.06 -20.00
C ALA A 145 16.11 -3.71 -20.78
N ASN A 146 16.12 -3.83 -22.12
CA ASN A 146 14.90 -3.63 -22.92
C ASN A 146 13.85 -4.70 -22.64
N GLU A 147 14.25 -5.96 -22.40
CA GLU A 147 13.31 -7.02 -22.01
C GLU A 147 12.69 -6.74 -20.66
N LEU A 148 13.50 -6.21 -19.71
CA LEU A 148 13.02 -5.76 -18.42
C LEU A 148 12.01 -4.61 -18.58
N ALA A 149 12.32 -3.60 -19.40
CA ALA A 149 11.42 -2.49 -19.67
C ALA A 149 10.09 -2.98 -20.27
N ASN A 150 10.13 -3.86 -21.26
CA ASN A 150 8.94 -4.48 -21.86
C ASN A 150 8.13 -5.27 -20.83
N TYR A 151 8.81 -5.95 -19.90
CA TYR A 151 8.12 -6.67 -18.84
C TYR A 151 7.46 -5.71 -17.83
N ILE A 152 8.13 -4.63 -17.43
CA ILE A 152 7.53 -3.60 -16.57
C ILE A 152 6.30 -2.98 -17.27
N GLU A 153 6.41 -2.65 -18.56
CA GLU A 153 5.30 -2.13 -19.35
C GLU A 153 4.13 -3.12 -19.42
N TYR A 154 4.41 -4.41 -19.59
CA TYR A 154 3.40 -5.46 -19.51
C TYR A 154 2.69 -5.52 -18.17
N LEU A 155 3.36 -5.20 -17.04
CA LEU A 155 2.76 -5.22 -15.70
C LEU A 155 1.79 -4.07 -15.46
N ILE A 156 1.96 -2.93 -16.12
CA ILE A 156 1.22 -1.69 -15.82
C ILE A 156 -0.30 -1.87 -15.82
N PRO A 157 -0.93 -2.51 -16.84
CA PRO A 157 -2.37 -2.71 -16.86
C PRO A 157 -2.92 -3.59 -15.73
N PHE A 158 -2.03 -4.34 -15.07
CA PHE A 158 -2.39 -5.25 -13.97
C PHE A 158 -2.23 -4.61 -12.58
N ILE A 159 -1.83 -3.32 -12.52
CA ILE A 159 -1.75 -2.57 -11.27
C ILE A 159 -3.14 -2.08 -10.89
N HIS A 160 -3.98 -2.99 -10.47
CA HIS A 160 -5.30 -2.69 -9.93
C HIS A 160 -5.67 -3.67 -8.80
N GLU A 161 -6.66 -3.28 -8.01
CA GLU A 161 -7.10 -3.97 -6.80
C GLU A 161 -7.37 -5.47 -7.02
N LYS A 162 -8.15 -5.81 -8.05
CA LYS A 162 -8.72 -7.14 -8.24
C LYS A 162 -7.80 -8.14 -8.94
N ASN A 163 -6.63 -7.70 -9.44
CA ASN A 163 -5.72 -8.58 -10.16
C ASN A 163 -5.06 -9.61 -9.23
N ASP A 164 -5.14 -10.89 -9.57
CA ASP A 164 -4.26 -11.94 -9.04
C ASP A 164 -2.96 -11.94 -9.86
N PRO A 165 -1.79 -11.64 -9.27
CA PRO A 165 -0.54 -11.54 -9.98
C PRO A 165 0.11 -12.89 -10.34
N GLN A 166 -0.53 -14.02 -10.08
CA GLN A 166 0.05 -15.34 -10.33
C GLN A 166 0.50 -15.56 -11.79
N PRO A 167 -0.27 -15.13 -12.84
CA PRO A 167 0.19 -15.22 -14.23
C PRO A 167 1.44 -14.38 -14.49
N GLN A 168 1.52 -13.17 -13.90
CA GLN A 168 2.66 -12.27 -14.02
C GLN A 168 3.92 -12.86 -13.36
N ILE A 169 3.78 -13.43 -12.17
CA ILE A 169 4.87 -14.14 -11.48
C ILE A 169 5.39 -15.30 -12.35
N THR A 170 4.50 -16.10 -12.90
CA THR A 170 4.87 -17.22 -13.77
C THR A 170 5.63 -16.74 -15.01
N SER A 171 5.18 -15.64 -15.64
CA SER A 171 5.85 -15.03 -16.80
C SER A 171 7.25 -14.52 -16.42
N LEU A 172 7.40 -13.87 -15.25
CA LEU A 172 8.70 -13.40 -14.75
C LEU A 172 9.68 -14.55 -14.55
N HIS A 173 9.24 -15.64 -13.92
CA HIS A 173 10.06 -16.83 -13.69
C HIS A 173 10.50 -17.48 -15.03
N GLN A 174 9.63 -17.51 -16.02
CA GLN A 174 9.96 -18.05 -17.33
C GLN A 174 11.02 -17.20 -18.05
N MET A 175 10.88 -15.87 -17.99
CA MET A 175 11.87 -14.93 -18.53
C MET A 175 13.23 -15.12 -17.85
N PHE A 176 13.23 -15.34 -16.53
CA PHE A 176 14.44 -15.58 -15.75
C PHE A 176 15.13 -16.91 -16.12
N LYS A 177 14.33 -17.98 -16.30
CA LYS A 177 14.83 -19.30 -16.68
C LYS A 177 15.50 -19.28 -18.05
N ASN A 178 14.97 -18.53 -18.99
CA ASN A 178 15.52 -18.41 -20.33
C ASN A 178 16.92 -17.76 -20.34
N LYS A 179 17.27 -16.96 -19.33
CA LYS A 179 18.58 -16.29 -19.21
C LYS A 179 19.69 -17.16 -18.64
N GLN A 180 19.40 -18.34 -18.10
CA GLN A 180 20.40 -19.23 -17.51
C GLN A 180 21.41 -19.80 -18.54
N GLY A 181 21.10 -19.73 -19.84
CA GLY A 181 21.97 -20.16 -20.94
C GLY A 181 22.79 -19.05 -21.60
N GLU A 182 22.68 -17.80 -21.14
CA GLU A 182 23.41 -16.66 -21.71
C GLU A 182 24.91 -16.73 -21.46
N ALA A 183 25.69 -16.13 -22.39
CA ALA A 183 27.14 -16.05 -22.22
C ALA A 183 27.55 -15.22 -21.01
N LEU A 184 28.62 -15.64 -20.35
CA LEU A 184 29.19 -14.91 -19.20
C LEU A 184 29.65 -13.50 -19.62
N PRO A 185 29.55 -12.51 -18.71
CA PRO A 185 30.07 -11.16 -18.94
C PRO A 185 31.55 -11.15 -19.29
N LYS A 186 31.93 -10.35 -20.31
CA LYS A 186 33.32 -10.26 -20.77
C LYS A 186 34.14 -9.17 -20.07
N SER A 187 33.48 -8.28 -19.34
CA SER A 187 34.12 -7.18 -18.61
C SER A 187 33.50 -6.97 -17.23
N ARG A 188 34.26 -6.32 -16.34
CA ARG A 188 33.76 -5.95 -15.01
C ARG A 188 32.52 -5.05 -15.06
N ILE A 189 32.50 -4.09 -16.00
CA ILE A 189 31.37 -3.16 -16.17
C ILE A 189 30.11 -3.93 -16.61
N GLU A 190 30.26 -4.86 -17.55
CA GLU A 190 29.16 -5.73 -18.00
C GLU A 190 28.64 -6.63 -16.86
N PHE A 191 29.56 -7.21 -16.09
CA PHE A 191 29.21 -8.01 -14.91
C PHE A 191 28.42 -7.20 -13.89
N GLU A 192 28.92 -6.01 -13.50
CA GLU A 192 28.24 -5.13 -12.54
C GLU A 192 26.86 -4.71 -13.05
N SER A 193 26.74 -4.38 -14.33
CA SER A 193 25.46 -3.98 -14.94
C SER A 193 24.46 -5.15 -15.00
N LYS A 194 24.87 -6.34 -15.39
CA LYS A 194 24.02 -7.55 -15.38
C LYS A 194 23.63 -7.97 -13.97
N ALA A 195 24.53 -7.81 -12.99
CA ALA A 195 24.21 -8.07 -11.59
C ALA A 195 23.12 -7.11 -11.06
N MET A 196 23.19 -5.82 -11.45
CA MET A 196 22.10 -4.88 -11.09
C MET A 196 20.78 -5.24 -11.74
N LEU A 197 20.76 -5.66 -13.02
CA LEU A 197 19.54 -6.15 -13.67
C LEU A 197 18.95 -7.37 -12.93
N LEU A 198 19.80 -8.31 -12.50
CA LEU A 198 19.36 -9.46 -11.72
C LEU A 198 18.64 -9.02 -10.43
N HIS A 199 19.22 -8.06 -9.71
CA HIS A 199 18.59 -7.52 -8.51
C HIS A 199 17.26 -6.81 -8.80
N ILE A 200 17.13 -6.14 -9.95
CA ILE A 200 15.87 -5.50 -10.36
C ILE A 200 14.80 -6.56 -10.66
N TYR A 201 15.17 -7.69 -11.26
CA TYR A 201 14.23 -8.81 -11.44
C TYR A 201 13.73 -9.35 -10.09
N MET A 202 14.62 -9.47 -9.09
CA MET A 202 14.22 -9.90 -7.73
C MET A 202 13.30 -8.87 -7.06
N ASP A 203 13.53 -7.57 -7.27
CA ASP A 203 12.62 -6.53 -6.78
C ASP A 203 11.23 -6.63 -7.43
N LEU A 204 11.16 -6.89 -8.75
CA LEU A 204 9.88 -7.09 -9.43
C LEU A 204 9.15 -8.34 -8.94
N GLU A 205 9.89 -9.40 -8.65
CA GLU A 205 9.33 -10.61 -8.04
C GLU A 205 8.71 -10.29 -6.68
N GLU A 206 9.43 -9.57 -5.81
CA GLU A 206 8.94 -9.15 -4.50
C GLU A 206 7.74 -8.20 -4.62
N PHE A 207 7.75 -7.27 -5.58
CA PHE A 207 6.62 -6.40 -5.89
C PHE A 207 5.34 -7.21 -6.20
N LEU A 208 5.45 -8.25 -6.99
CA LEU A 208 4.33 -9.14 -7.33
C LEU A 208 3.91 -10.02 -6.15
N TYR A 209 4.85 -10.56 -5.38
CA TYR A 209 4.53 -11.35 -4.19
C TYR A 209 3.87 -10.53 -3.10
N THR A 210 4.22 -9.26 -2.95
CA THR A 210 3.53 -8.33 -2.04
C THR A 210 2.04 -8.22 -2.39
N LYS A 211 1.72 -8.09 -3.68
CA LYS A 211 0.32 -8.12 -4.16
C LYS A 211 -0.31 -9.50 -3.97
N LYS A 212 0.41 -10.59 -4.28
CA LYS A 212 -0.09 -11.96 -4.10
C LYS A 212 -0.50 -12.21 -2.66
N LYS A 213 0.33 -11.81 -1.70
CA LYS A 213 0.04 -11.91 -0.27
C LYS A 213 -1.26 -11.20 0.10
N PHE A 214 -1.48 -9.98 -0.40
CA PHE A 214 -2.74 -9.26 -0.18
C PHE A 214 -3.95 -10.04 -0.72
N ILE A 215 -3.86 -10.57 -1.96
CA ILE A 215 -4.93 -11.35 -2.58
C ILE A 215 -5.23 -12.63 -1.77
N ASP A 216 -4.19 -13.36 -1.34
CA ASP A 216 -4.34 -14.61 -0.60
C ASP A 216 -4.92 -14.38 0.82
N GLN A 217 -4.69 -13.21 1.40
CA GLN A 217 -5.25 -12.81 2.68
C GLN A 217 -6.67 -12.22 2.57
N THR A 218 -7.12 -11.87 1.36
CA THR A 218 -8.46 -11.32 1.14
C THR A 218 -9.48 -12.45 1.09
N THR A 219 -10.39 -12.47 2.06
CA THR A 219 -11.42 -13.50 2.18
C THR A 219 -12.48 -13.38 1.08
N GLU A 220 -13.20 -14.46 0.80
CA GLU A 220 -14.30 -14.45 -0.17
C GLU A 220 -15.45 -13.51 0.25
N GLU A 221 -15.61 -13.27 1.54
CA GLU A 221 -16.58 -12.30 2.08
C GLU A 221 -16.12 -10.86 1.77
N GLN A 222 -14.83 -10.55 1.97
CA GLN A 222 -14.27 -9.26 1.61
C GLN A 222 -14.33 -9.02 0.10
N LYS A 223 -14.03 -10.02 -0.74
CA LYS A 223 -14.17 -9.90 -2.19
C LYS A 223 -15.60 -9.58 -2.61
N LYS A 224 -16.60 -10.24 -2.00
CA LYS A 224 -18.03 -9.97 -2.29
C LYS A 224 -18.43 -8.55 -1.86
N LEU A 225 -17.85 -8.02 -0.80
CA LEU A 225 -18.17 -6.70 -0.27
C LEU A 225 -17.48 -5.59 -1.06
N TYR A 226 -16.16 -5.68 -1.27
CA TYR A 226 -15.32 -4.60 -1.79
C TYR A 226 -15.05 -4.69 -3.30
N TRP A 227 -15.14 -5.86 -3.94
CA TRP A 227 -14.86 -6.04 -5.37
C TRP A 227 -16.14 -5.95 -6.24
N ARG A 228 -17.03 -5.08 -5.87
CA ARG A 228 -18.29 -4.85 -6.62
C ARG A 228 -18.07 -4.11 -7.93
#